data_7c39b6382dddb8472967abe6ac923014
#
_entry.id   7c39b6382dddb8472967abe6ac923014
#
_cell.length_a   1.000
_cell.length_b   1.000
_cell.length_c   1.000
_cell.angle_alpha   90.00
_cell.angle_beta   90.00
_cell.angle_gamma   90.00
#
_symmetry.space_group_name_H-M   'P 1'
#
loop_
_entity.id
_entity.type
_entity.pdbx_description
1 polymer ?
#
loop_
_entity_poly.entity_id
_entity_poly.type
_entity_poly.pdbx_seq_one_letter_code
_entity_poly.pdbx_strand_id
1 'polypeptide(L)'
;MSTHRILPLSLLALLCLLWSPPQATAADTVHLIVFLENGIGTAGQAQKYVDKLIETARSKNGWVKAEGKYVTRRKSAERYVKQKKPAFGFVSLAPYLAWRKSDKLEVLGVADVERAGGRRYHLVSKTASGLAGCKGKKVASNHLDDPRFIDNVVSGGAFTLKDFDLVKTRRPVQTIKKVIKGDAVCALVDDAQVAELPHIDGSKGVRSVWKSADLPPVAIVAFSSASSAERAKFKASLGSLCSGANKATCDKVGIRSIKAADESTYAQVIKSYGN
;
A
#
# COMPACT_ATOMS: atom_id res chain seq x y z
N MET A 1 14.05 -62.01 68.69
CA MET A 1 12.96 -62.06 67.73
C MET A 1 12.84 -60.68 67.15
N SER A 2 13.36 -60.43 65.92
CA SER A 2 13.48 -59.12 65.29
C SER A 2 12.65 -59.19 64.06
N THR A 3 11.56 -58.36 63.96
CA THR A 3 10.67 -58.31 62.82
C THR A 3 11.04 -57.07 62.03
N HIS A 4 11.69 -57.27 60.89
CA HIS A 4 11.86 -56.23 59.86
C HIS A 4 10.56 -55.94 59.11
N ARG A 5 10.06 -54.72 59.21
CA ARG A 5 9.00 -54.21 58.36
C ARG A 5 9.61 -53.58 57.06
N ILE A 6 9.35 -54.19 55.92
CA ILE A 6 9.67 -53.71 54.57
C ILE A 6 8.55 -52.74 54.17
N LEU A 7 8.84 -51.43 53.95
CA LEU A 7 7.96 -50.49 53.32
C LEU A 7 8.08 -50.62 51.79
N PRO A 8 6.97 -50.60 51.03
CA PRO A 8 7.07 -50.61 49.59
C PRO A 8 7.36 -49.23 49.03
N LEU A 9 8.49 -49.12 48.33
CA LEU A 9 8.92 -47.99 47.54
C LEU A 9 8.29 -48.14 46.13
N SER A 10 7.04 -47.71 45.90
CA SER A 10 6.43 -47.79 44.58
C SER A 10 5.22 -46.89 44.45
N LEU A 11 5.41 -45.53 44.48
CA LEU A 11 4.32 -44.61 44.08
C LEU A 11 4.87 -43.18 43.78
N LEU A 12 5.97 -43.02 43.04
CA LEU A 12 6.47 -41.68 42.67
C LEU A 12 6.91 -41.60 41.21
N ALA A 13 6.32 -42.31 40.29
CA ALA A 13 6.75 -42.31 38.88
C ALA A 13 5.60 -42.05 37.87
N LEU A 14 4.53 -41.35 38.22
CA LEU A 14 3.41 -41.17 37.29
C LEU A 14 2.83 -39.76 37.25
N LEU A 15 3.64 -38.70 37.36
CA LEU A 15 3.11 -37.31 37.25
C LEU A 15 3.89 -36.39 36.29
N CYS A 16 4.68 -36.88 35.34
CA CYS A 16 5.46 -36.04 34.40
C CYS A 16 4.96 -36.08 32.98
N LEU A 17 3.75 -36.52 32.67
CA LEU A 17 3.32 -36.79 31.28
C LEU A 17 2.21 -35.92 30.74
N LEU A 18 1.87 -34.75 31.29
CA LEU A 18 0.77 -33.92 30.77
C LEU A 18 1.09 -32.44 30.55
N TRP A 19 2.35 -32.06 30.35
CA TRP A 19 2.65 -30.72 29.85
C TRP A 19 3.24 -30.83 28.44
N SER A 20 2.40 -31.24 27.48
CA SER A 20 2.62 -30.90 26.07
C SER A 20 2.31 -29.41 25.94
N PRO A 21 3.28 -28.55 25.55
CA PRO A 21 2.95 -27.15 25.23
C PRO A 21 1.92 -27.18 24.10
N PRO A 22 0.92 -26.26 24.13
CA PRO A 22 -0.03 -26.18 23.03
C PRO A 22 0.76 -26.00 21.72
N GLN A 23 0.67 -26.98 20.82
CA GLN A 23 1.19 -26.82 19.48
C GLN A 23 0.45 -25.64 18.90
N ALA A 24 1.16 -24.51 18.74
CA ALA A 24 0.68 -23.38 17.97
C ALA A 24 0.35 -23.94 16.57
N THR A 25 -0.95 -24.12 16.30
CA THR A 25 -1.43 -24.38 14.95
C THR A 25 -0.92 -23.21 14.10
N ALA A 26 0.09 -23.48 13.28
CA ALA A 26 0.60 -22.51 12.32
C ALA A 26 -0.61 -21.99 11.55
N ALA A 27 -0.84 -20.68 11.56
CA ALA A 27 -1.88 -20.07 10.75
C ALA A 27 -1.69 -20.58 9.33
N ASP A 28 -2.66 -21.34 8.81
CA ASP A 28 -2.48 -22.14 7.60
C ASP A 28 -2.05 -21.31 6.38
N THR A 29 -2.36 -20.03 6.35
CA THR A 29 -2.02 -19.14 5.22
C THR A 29 -1.85 -17.70 5.68
N VAL A 30 -0.68 -17.10 5.41
CA VAL A 30 -0.45 -15.67 5.62
C VAL A 30 -1.00 -14.90 4.43
N HIS A 31 -2.00 -14.05 4.65
CA HIS A 31 -2.57 -13.20 3.60
C HIS A 31 -1.88 -11.85 3.54
N LEU A 32 -1.61 -11.39 2.32
CA LEU A 32 -1.05 -10.06 2.04
C LEU A 32 -1.96 -9.30 1.07
N ILE A 33 -1.89 -7.98 1.14
CA ILE A 33 -2.53 -7.09 0.16
C ILE A 33 -1.49 -6.16 -0.45
N VAL A 34 -1.51 -6.00 -1.77
CA VAL A 34 -0.78 -4.93 -2.47
C VAL A 34 -1.83 -3.99 -3.03
N PHE A 35 -2.05 -2.89 -2.34
CA PHE A 35 -3.05 -1.90 -2.70
C PHE A 35 -2.39 -0.60 -3.16
N LEU A 36 -2.28 -0.45 -4.46
CA LEU A 36 -1.82 0.76 -5.12
C LEU A 36 -3.05 1.47 -5.72
N GLU A 37 -3.65 2.35 -4.93
CA GLU A 37 -4.88 3.03 -5.31
C GLU A 37 -4.66 3.85 -6.58
N ASN A 38 -5.54 3.69 -7.57
CA ASN A 38 -5.44 4.30 -8.90
C ASN A 38 -4.19 3.92 -9.71
N GLY A 39 -3.47 2.87 -9.31
CA GLY A 39 -2.29 2.39 -10.03
C GLY A 39 -2.57 2.09 -11.50
N ILE A 40 -1.56 2.33 -12.34
CA ILE A 40 -1.63 2.11 -13.80
C ILE A 40 -1.45 0.63 -14.12
N GLY A 41 -2.10 0.17 -15.17
CA GLY A 41 -2.08 -1.21 -15.64
C GLY A 41 -3.28 -2.03 -15.17
N THR A 42 -3.29 -3.31 -15.53
CA THR A 42 -4.36 -4.22 -15.14
C THR A 42 -3.95 -5.06 -13.93
N ALA A 43 -4.91 -5.29 -13.02
CA ALA A 43 -4.66 -6.11 -11.84
C ALA A 43 -4.15 -7.52 -12.20
N GLY A 44 -4.62 -8.11 -13.30
CA GLY A 44 -4.19 -9.44 -13.74
C GLY A 44 -2.73 -9.50 -14.21
N GLN A 45 -2.23 -8.45 -14.88
CA GLN A 45 -0.83 -8.37 -15.28
C GLN A 45 0.10 -8.19 -14.06
N ALA A 46 -0.28 -7.32 -13.13
CA ALA A 46 0.51 -7.08 -11.93
C ALA A 46 0.51 -8.28 -10.98
N GLN A 47 -0.59 -9.05 -10.90
CA GLN A 47 -0.73 -10.17 -9.97
C GLN A 47 0.41 -11.18 -10.09
N LYS A 48 0.83 -11.54 -11.31
CA LYS A 48 1.92 -12.50 -11.53
C LYS A 48 3.25 -12.09 -10.87
N TYR A 49 3.52 -10.80 -10.80
CA TYR A 49 4.73 -10.28 -10.17
C TYR A 49 4.54 -10.15 -8.65
N VAL A 50 3.33 -9.79 -8.22
CA VAL A 50 2.98 -9.78 -6.80
C VAL A 50 3.09 -11.20 -6.22
N ASP A 51 2.65 -12.21 -6.94
CA ASP A 51 2.78 -13.63 -6.52
C ASP A 51 4.25 -14.01 -6.30
N LYS A 52 5.17 -13.56 -7.18
CA LYS A 52 6.61 -13.79 -7.01
C LYS A 52 7.19 -13.06 -5.80
N LEU A 53 6.77 -11.82 -5.56
CA LEU A 53 7.21 -11.05 -4.38
C LEU A 53 6.72 -11.72 -3.09
N ILE A 54 5.48 -12.20 -3.09
CA ILE A 54 4.89 -12.90 -1.94
C ILE A 54 5.58 -14.23 -1.69
N GLU A 55 5.91 -14.99 -2.74
CA GLU A 55 6.67 -16.24 -2.61
C GLU A 55 8.08 -15.97 -2.03
N THR A 56 8.73 -14.89 -2.45
CA THR A 56 9.99 -14.44 -1.84
C THR A 56 9.81 -14.12 -0.36
N ALA A 57 8.77 -13.37 -0.01
CA ALA A 57 8.45 -13.05 1.39
C ALA A 57 8.14 -14.30 2.20
N ARG A 58 7.37 -15.25 1.65
CA ARG A 58 7.06 -16.55 2.25
C ARG A 58 8.33 -17.30 2.62
N SER A 59 9.23 -17.47 1.65
CA SER A 59 10.49 -18.19 1.85
C SER A 59 11.37 -17.52 2.90
N LYS A 60 11.54 -16.20 2.84
CA LYS A 60 12.38 -15.43 3.78
C LYS A 60 11.84 -15.47 5.22
N ASN A 61 10.53 -15.56 5.37
CA ASN A 61 9.88 -15.59 6.68
C ASN A 61 9.52 -16.99 7.16
N GLY A 62 9.80 -18.06 6.38
CA GLY A 62 9.50 -19.45 6.74
C GLY A 62 8.01 -19.69 6.94
N TRP A 63 7.13 -18.97 6.24
CA TRP A 63 5.70 -19.23 6.26
C TRP A 63 5.39 -20.52 5.49
N VAL A 64 4.49 -21.34 6.00
CA VAL A 64 4.05 -22.57 5.31
C VAL A 64 3.38 -22.22 3.99
N LYS A 65 2.45 -21.27 4.02
CA LYS A 65 1.74 -20.75 2.86
C LYS A 65 1.56 -19.25 2.95
N ALA A 66 1.68 -18.56 1.82
CA ALA A 66 1.33 -17.14 1.72
C ALA A 66 0.55 -16.88 0.44
N GLU A 67 -0.46 -16.05 0.53
CA GLU A 67 -1.28 -15.61 -0.59
C GLU A 67 -1.43 -14.11 -0.58
N GLY A 68 -1.48 -13.49 -1.74
CA GLY A 68 -1.66 -12.06 -1.82
C GLY A 68 -2.52 -11.62 -2.98
N LYS A 69 -3.08 -10.42 -2.84
CA LYS A 69 -3.94 -9.83 -3.85
C LYS A 69 -3.46 -8.44 -4.22
N TYR A 70 -3.24 -8.23 -5.53
CA TYR A 70 -3.06 -6.90 -6.08
C TYR A 70 -4.40 -6.24 -6.35
N VAL A 71 -4.60 -5.04 -5.86
CA VAL A 71 -5.82 -4.26 -6.06
C VAL A 71 -5.51 -2.77 -6.30
N THR A 72 -6.34 -2.11 -7.11
CA THR A 72 -6.19 -0.68 -7.42
C THR A 72 -7.43 0.13 -7.07
N ARG A 73 -8.50 -0.51 -6.60
CA ARG A 73 -9.77 0.14 -6.25
C ARG A 73 -10.06 0.00 -4.77
N ARG A 74 -10.37 1.11 -4.10
CA ARG A 74 -10.64 1.17 -2.66
C ARG A 74 -11.69 0.14 -2.22
N LYS A 75 -12.86 0.11 -2.83
CA LYS A 75 -13.92 -0.87 -2.50
C LYS A 75 -13.49 -2.33 -2.62
N SER A 76 -12.60 -2.64 -3.56
CA SER A 76 -12.09 -4.02 -3.72
C SER A 76 -11.07 -4.35 -2.63
N ALA A 77 -10.26 -3.39 -2.24
CA ALA A 77 -9.29 -3.52 -1.15
C ALA A 77 -10.00 -3.70 0.19
N GLU A 78 -11.00 -2.85 0.51
CA GLU A 78 -11.83 -2.97 1.72
C GLU A 78 -12.50 -4.34 1.83
N ARG A 79 -13.07 -4.82 0.72
CA ARG A 79 -13.66 -6.16 0.68
C ARG A 79 -12.64 -7.25 0.99
N TYR A 80 -11.45 -7.17 0.38
CA TYR A 80 -10.38 -8.14 0.61
C TYR A 80 -9.91 -8.12 2.06
N VAL A 81 -9.67 -6.92 2.63
CA VAL A 81 -9.28 -6.77 4.04
C VAL A 81 -10.31 -7.39 4.97
N LYS A 82 -11.61 -7.09 4.75
CA LYS A 82 -12.70 -7.65 5.55
C LYS A 82 -12.79 -9.18 5.47
N GLN A 83 -12.61 -9.75 4.27
CA GLN A 83 -12.79 -11.19 4.03
C GLN A 83 -11.55 -12.01 4.41
N LYS A 84 -10.37 -11.51 4.10
CA LYS A 84 -9.11 -12.28 4.23
C LYS A 84 -8.29 -11.90 5.45
N LYS A 85 -8.61 -10.77 6.10
CA LYS A 85 -7.90 -10.26 7.29
C LYS A 85 -6.38 -10.37 7.08
N PRO A 86 -5.81 -9.67 6.08
CA PRO A 86 -4.41 -9.81 5.75
C PRO A 86 -3.52 -9.48 6.95
N ALA A 87 -2.41 -10.20 7.07
CA ALA A 87 -1.40 -9.92 8.10
C ALA A 87 -0.54 -8.71 7.71
N PHE A 88 -0.25 -8.56 6.40
CA PHE A 88 0.63 -7.50 5.90
C PHE A 88 0.07 -6.85 4.64
N GLY A 89 0.53 -5.63 4.37
CA GLY A 89 0.14 -4.90 3.17
C GLY A 89 1.20 -3.94 2.66
N PHE A 90 1.20 -3.74 1.33
CA PHE A 90 1.84 -2.64 0.63
C PHE A 90 0.72 -1.68 0.25
N VAL A 91 0.66 -0.52 0.87
CA VAL A 91 -0.51 0.37 0.79
C VAL A 91 -0.07 1.76 0.36
N SER A 92 -0.63 2.27 -0.73
CA SER A 92 -0.36 3.64 -1.17
C SER A 92 -0.82 4.68 -0.14
N LEU A 93 -0.28 5.89 -0.20
CA LEU A 93 -0.35 6.87 0.89
C LEU A 93 -1.78 7.24 1.29
N ALA A 94 -2.67 7.53 0.35
CA ALA A 94 -4.04 7.95 0.67
C ALA A 94 -4.81 6.89 1.48
N PRO A 95 -4.90 5.60 1.05
CA PRO A 95 -5.55 4.59 1.86
C PRO A 95 -4.79 4.26 3.16
N TYR A 96 -3.46 4.36 3.22
CA TYR A 96 -2.73 4.24 4.47
C TYR A 96 -3.23 5.28 5.49
N LEU A 97 -3.28 6.55 5.11
CA LEU A 97 -3.75 7.62 5.99
C LEU A 97 -5.21 7.42 6.42
N ALA A 98 -6.08 6.96 5.50
CA ALA A 98 -7.48 6.72 5.80
C ALA A 98 -7.70 5.54 6.77
N TRP A 99 -6.92 4.46 6.63
CA TRP A 99 -7.13 3.21 7.37
C TRP A 99 -6.27 3.06 8.63
N ARG A 100 -5.19 3.86 8.78
CA ARG A 100 -4.18 3.64 9.83
C ARG A 100 -4.75 3.49 11.24
N LYS A 101 -5.80 4.25 11.58
CA LYS A 101 -6.46 4.16 12.90
C LYS A 101 -7.53 3.07 12.95
N SER A 102 -8.44 3.03 11.96
CA SER A 102 -9.54 2.06 11.93
C SER A 102 -9.06 0.63 11.88
N ASP A 103 -8.04 0.36 11.07
CA ASP A 103 -7.48 -0.97 10.88
C ASP A 103 -6.22 -1.22 11.72
N LYS A 104 -5.86 -0.26 12.61
CA LYS A 104 -4.70 -0.33 13.53
C LYS A 104 -3.42 -0.73 12.79
N LEU A 105 -3.16 -0.03 11.68
CA LEU A 105 -1.99 -0.31 10.86
C LEU A 105 -0.70 0.12 11.57
N GLU A 106 0.28 -0.77 11.60
CA GLU A 106 1.65 -0.49 12.06
C GLU A 106 2.59 -0.43 10.86
N VAL A 107 3.36 0.64 10.73
CA VAL A 107 4.36 0.78 9.66
C VAL A 107 5.57 -0.09 9.98
N LEU A 108 5.89 -1.01 9.09
CA LEU A 108 7.08 -1.86 9.18
C LEU A 108 8.18 -1.40 8.22
N GLY A 109 7.81 -0.72 7.14
CA GLY A 109 8.76 -0.32 6.12
C GLY A 109 8.14 0.57 5.04
N VAL A 110 8.96 0.86 4.04
CA VAL A 110 8.59 1.63 2.85
C VAL A 110 9.02 0.90 1.58
N ALA A 111 8.23 1.07 0.52
CA ALA A 111 8.60 0.64 -0.82
C ALA A 111 8.62 1.85 -1.76
N ASP A 112 9.77 2.10 -2.40
CA ASP A 112 9.86 3.06 -3.48
C ASP A 112 9.48 2.37 -4.78
N VAL A 113 8.30 2.73 -5.32
CA VAL A 113 7.72 2.08 -6.51
C VAL A 113 7.57 3.11 -7.61
N GLU A 114 8.29 2.93 -8.70
CA GLU A 114 8.44 3.89 -9.79
C GLU A 114 7.10 4.24 -10.47
N ARG A 115 6.25 3.25 -10.70
CA ARG A 115 5.00 3.40 -11.44
C ARG A 115 3.75 3.22 -10.59
N ALA A 116 3.91 3.28 -9.26
CA ALA A 116 2.75 3.20 -8.36
C ALA A 116 1.88 4.44 -8.42
N GLY A 117 2.48 5.59 -8.78
CA GLY A 117 1.85 6.90 -8.63
C GLY A 117 1.83 7.40 -7.19
N GLY A 118 1.33 8.61 -7.02
CA GLY A 118 1.09 9.19 -5.70
C GLY A 118 2.32 9.73 -4.96
N ARG A 119 3.51 9.77 -5.60
CA ARG A 119 4.69 10.47 -5.05
C ARG A 119 4.62 11.96 -5.31
N ARG A 120 3.93 12.34 -6.35
CA ARG A 120 3.67 13.73 -6.73
C ARG A 120 2.36 13.82 -7.49
N TYR A 121 1.60 14.88 -7.25
CA TYR A 121 0.37 15.17 -7.97
C TYR A 121 0.54 16.41 -8.84
N HIS A 122 -0.19 16.44 -9.95
CA HIS A 122 -0.12 17.50 -10.93
C HIS A 122 -1.52 17.95 -11.34
N LEU A 123 -1.70 19.25 -11.57
CA LEU A 123 -2.74 19.72 -12.47
C LEU A 123 -2.12 19.79 -13.87
N VAL A 124 -2.70 19.06 -14.82
CA VAL A 124 -2.28 19.09 -16.22
C VAL A 124 -3.32 19.79 -17.08
N SER A 125 -2.88 20.53 -18.08
CA SER A 125 -3.76 21.27 -19.01
C SER A 125 -3.11 21.46 -20.36
N LYS A 126 -3.94 21.66 -21.41
CA LYS A 126 -3.51 22.16 -22.72
C LYS A 126 -3.50 23.69 -22.79
N THR A 127 -4.43 24.33 -22.10
CA THR A 127 -4.78 25.76 -22.30
C THR A 127 -4.42 26.64 -21.11
N ALA A 128 -4.55 26.14 -19.88
CA ALA A 128 -4.19 26.92 -18.69
C ALA A 128 -2.65 27.11 -18.60
N SER A 129 -2.22 28.28 -18.11
CA SER A 129 -0.80 28.61 -17.90
C SER A 129 -0.33 28.31 -16.48
N GLY A 130 -1.26 28.11 -15.52
CA GLY A 130 -0.96 27.84 -14.12
C GLY A 130 -2.21 27.43 -13.34
N LEU A 131 -2.07 27.24 -12.01
CA LEU A 131 -3.17 26.87 -11.12
C LEU A 131 -4.38 27.81 -11.24
N ALA A 132 -4.13 29.13 -11.33
CA ALA A 132 -5.21 30.12 -11.46
C ALA A 132 -6.11 29.86 -12.68
N GLY A 133 -5.55 29.37 -13.79
CA GLY A 133 -6.32 29.02 -14.98
C GLY A 133 -7.20 27.76 -14.83
N CYS A 134 -7.02 26.98 -13.76
CA CYS A 134 -7.86 25.84 -13.43
C CYS A 134 -8.98 26.18 -12.44
N LYS A 135 -8.82 27.22 -11.59
CA LYS A 135 -9.82 27.62 -10.58
C LYS A 135 -11.13 28.07 -11.26
N GLY A 136 -12.26 27.59 -10.72
CA GLY A 136 -13.59 27.83 -11.29
C GLY A 136 -13.86 27.09 -12.61
N LYS A 137 -12.95 26.23 -13.06
CA LYS A 137 -13.09 25.47 -14.30
C LYS A 137 -13.33 23.99 -14.05
N LYS A 138 -13.77 23.27 -15.10
CA LYS A 138 -13.90 21.81 -15.05
C LYS A 138 -12.53 21.16 -14.88
N VAL A 139 -12.39 20.41 -13.76
CA VAL A 139 -11.18 19.63 -13.45
C VAL A 139 -11.54 18.15 -13.34
N ALA A 140 -11.01 17.34 -14.24
CA ALA A 140 -11.22 15.90 -14.23
C ALA A 140 -10.26 15.23 -13.24
N SER A 141 -10.73 14.21 -12.49
CA SER A 141 -9.84 13.40 -11.65
C SER A 141 -10.43 12.02 -11.36
N ASN A 142 -9.56 11.03 -11.22
CA ASN A 142 -9.84 9.72 -10.65
C ASN A 142 -9.39 9.59 -9.17
N HIS A 143 -8.81 10.66 -8.60
CA HIS A 143 -8.30 10.68 -7.22
C HIS A 143 -9.29 11.32 -6.22
N LEU A 144 -10.59 11.26 -6.50
CA LEU A 144 -11.63 11.91 -5.67
C LEU A 144 -12.29 10.96 -4.66
N ASP A 145 -11.68 9.80 -4.39
CA ASP A 145 -12.22 8.85 -3.41
C ASP A 145 -11.87 9.26 -1.96
N ASP A 146 -10.87 10.14 -1.80
CA ASP A 146 -10.49 10.75 -0.52
C ASP A 146 -10.26 12.26 -0.69
N PRO A 147 -11.32 13.09 -0.64
CA PRO A 147 -11.20 14.54 -0.75
C PRO A 147 -10.28 15.14 0.31
N ARG A 148 -10.29 14.63 1.54
CA ARG A 148 -9.46 15.11 2.65
C ARG A 148 -7.97 14.94 2.34
N PHE A 149 -7.60 13.82 1.70
CA PHE A 149 -6.22 13.60 1.27
C PHE A 149 -5.78 14.66 0.24
N ILE A 150 -6.64 14.96 -0.74
CA ILE A 150 -6.32 15.97 -1.75
C ILE A 150 -6.22 17.35 -1.12
N ASP A 151 -7.23 17.75 -0.32
CA ASP A 151 -7.29 19.11 0.25
C ASP A 151 -6.22 19.36 1.30
N ASN A 152 -5.88 18.38 2.14
CA ASN A 152 -5.01 18.59 3.29
C ASN A 152 -3.56 18.17 3.05
N VAL A 153 -3.32 17.22 2.14
CA VAL A 153 -1.97 16.66 1.93
C VAL A 153 -1.42 17.02 0.55
N VAL A 154 -2.18 16.73 -0.51
CA VAL A 154 -1.72 16.94 -1.88
C VAL A 154 -1.60 18.42 -2.19
N SER A 155 -2.64 19.21 -1.90
CA SER A 155 -2.70 20.63 -2.28
C SER A 155 -1.64 21.50 -1.60
N GLY A 156 -1.19 21.10 -0.40
CA GLY A 156 -0.28 21.90 0.41
C GLY A 156 -0.82 23.29 0.73
N GLY A 157 -2.16 23.48 0.72
CA GLY A 157 -2.83 24.76 0.93
C GLY A 157 -2.96 25.65 -0.33
N ALA A 158 -2.48 25.20 -1.50
CA ALA A 158 -2.57 25.97 -2.74
C ALA A 158 -4.00 26.07 -3.30
N PHE A 159 -4.81 25.06 -3.02
CA PHE A 159 -6.23 24.98 -3.42
C PHE A 159 -7.00 24.03 -2.50
N THR A 160 -8.31 24.05 -2.63
CA THR A 160 -9.21 22.98 -2.17
C THR A 160 -9.97 22.42 -3.38
N LEU A 161 -10.53 21.22 -3.27
CA LEU A 161 -11.36 20.66 -4.35
C LEU A 161 -12.59 21.52 -4.66
N LYS A 162 -13.04 22.34 -3.71
CA LYS A 162 -14.15 23.31 -3.90
C LYS A 162 -13.80 24.46 -4.85
N ASP A 163 -12.52 24.70 -5.10
CA ASP A 163 -12.08 25.71 -6.05
C ASP A 163 -12.35 25.29 -7.52
N PHE A 164 -12.85 24.08 -7.77
CA PHE A 164 -13.01 23.49 -9.09
C PHE A 164 -14.44 22.98 -9.36
N ASP A 165 -14.86 22.97 -10.63
CA ASP A 165 -16.01 22.17 -11.09
C ASP A 165 -15.50 20.75 -11.39
N LEU A 166 -15.77 19.81 -10.48
CA LEU A 166 -15.15 18.49 -10.48
C LEU A 166 -15.83 17.51 -11.42
N VAL A 167 -15.04 16.90 -12.31
CA VAL A 167 -15.47 15.82 -13.20
C VAL A 167 -14.84 14.51 -12.74
N LYS A 168 -15.59 13.69 -11.98
CA LYS A 168 -15.10 12.39 -11.50
C LYS A 168 -14.95 11.42 -12.66
N THR A 169 -13.78 10.79 -12.74
CA THR A 169 -13.46 9.72 -13.69
C THR A 169 -13.11 8.44 -12.93
N ARG A 170 -13.05 7.30 -13.63
CA ARG A 170 -12.78 5.99 -13.00
C ARG A 170 -11.42 5.39 -13.36
N ARG A 171 -10.75 5.96 -14.36
CA ARG A 171 -9.50 5.38 -14.91
C ARG A 171 -8.50 6.49 -15.24
N PRO A 172 -7.19 6.26 -14.99
CA PRO A 172 -6.13 7.23 -15.26
C PRO A 172 -6.16 7.82 -16.68
N VAL A 173 -6.14 6.98 -17.70
CA VAL A 173 -6.15 7.41 -19.10
C VAL A 173 -7.44 8.19 -19.45
N GLN A 174 -8.58 7.81 -18.89
CA GLN A 174 -9.84 8.51 -19.11
C GLN A 174 -9.79 9.95 -18.56
N THR A 175 -9.12 10.15 -17.43
CA THR A 175 -8.91 11.47 -16.82
C THR A 175 -8.17 12.39 -17.77
N ILE A 176 -7.05 11.94 -18.32
CA ILE A 176 -6.23 12.69 -19.27
C ILE A 176 -7.01 12.98 -20.58
N LYS A 177 -7.75 11.99 -21.07
CA LYS A 177 -8.58 12.16 -22.29
C LYS A 177 -9.66 13.24 -22.15
N LYS A 178 -10.13 13.56 -20.93
CA LYS A 178 -11.05 14.69 -20.72
C LYS A 178 -10.40 16.03 -21.07
N VAL A 179 -9.13 16.22 -20.73
CA VAL A 179 -8.37 17.42 -21.12
C VAL A 179 -8.07 17.43 -22.63
N ILE A 180 -7.68 16.28 -23.18
CA ILE A 180 -7.36 16.15 -24.62
C ILE A 180 -8.56 16.54 -25.48
N LYS A 181 -9.77 16.12 -25.10
CA LYS A 181 -11.04 16.38 -25.83
C LYS A 181 -11.64 17.76 -25.55
N GLY A 182 -11.10 18.51 -24.57
CA GLY A 182 -11.69 19.79 -24.14
C GLY A 182 -12.91 19.64 -23.22
N ASP A 183 -13.25 18.41 -22.76
CA ASP A 183 -14.34 18.17 -21.81
C ASP A 183 -14.03 18.72 -20.42
N ALA A 184 -12.74 18.92 -20.10
CA ALA A 184 -12.23 19.58 -18.91
C ALA A 184 -11.04 20.48 -19.28
N VAL A 185 -10.90 21.61 -18.58
CA VAL A 185 -9.77 22.55 -18.77
C VAL A 185 -8.50 21.97 -18.16
N CYS A 186 -8.63 21.35 -17.00
CA CYS A 186 -7.51 20.74 -16.28
C CYS A 186 -7.85 19.31 -15.83
N ALA A 187 -6.81 18.55 -15.48
CA ALA A 187 -6.99 17.27 -14.78
C ALA A 187 -6.02 17.20 -13.61
N LEU A 188 -6.53 16.73 -12.46
CA LEU A 188 -5.71 16.36 -11.30
C LEU A 188 -5.31 14.88 -11.44
N VAL A 189 -4.02 14.65 -11.62
CA VAL A 189 -3.39 13.38 -11.92
C VAL A 189 -2.16 13.17 -11.04
N ASP A 190 -1.64 11.95 -10.96
CA ASP A 190 -0.39 11.66 -10.28
C ASP A 190 0.81 11.59 -11.26
N ASP A 191 2.00 11.44 -10.70
CA ASP A 191 3.27 11.33 -11.43
C ASP A 191 3.30 10.13 -12.40
N ALA A 192 2.70 8.99 -12.06
CA ALA A 192 2.62 7.84 -12.95
C ALA A 192 1.74 8.17 -14.19
N GLN A 193 0.63 8.89 -14.00
CA GLN A 193 -0.21 9.34 -15.12
C GLN A 193 0.50 10.37 -16.01
N VAL A 194 1.30 11.26 -15.40
CA VAL A 194 2.11 12.21 -16.17
C VAL A 194 3.16 11.49 -17.03
N ALA A 195 3.78 10.45 -16.49
CA ALA A 195 4.75 9.62 -17.22
C ALA A 195 4.13 8.90 -18.43
N GLU A 196 2.82 8.64 -18.42
CA GLU A 196 2.10 8.01 -19.52
C GLU A 196 1.67 9.01 -20.64
N LEU A 197 1.77 10.32 -20.41
CA LEU A 197 1.38 11.32 -21.42
C LEU A 197 1.98 11.08 -22.80
N PRO A 198 3.29 10.76 -22.96
CA PRO A 198 3.88 10.51 -24.29
C PRO A 198 3.24 9.36 -25.05
N HIS A 199 2.58 8.43 -24.35
CA HIS A 199 1.95 7.22 -24.91
C HIS A 199 0.44 7.37 -25.16
N ILE A 200 -0.12 8.57 -24.92
CA ILE A 200 -1.55 8.83 -25.12
C ILE A 200 -1.76 9.70 -26.36
N ASP A 201 -2.46 9.18 -27.35
CA ASP A 201 -2.79 9.90 -28.57
C ASP A 201 -3.48 11.22 -28.25
N GLY A 202 -3.05 12.29 -28.93
CA GLY A 202 -3.57 13.63 -28.78
C GLY A 202 -3.12 14.38 -27.52
N SER A 203 -2.23 13.82 -26.73
CA SER A 203 -1.66 14.45 -25.52
C SER A 203 -0.68 15.60 -25.82
N LYS A 204 -0.25 15.76 -27.08
CA LYS A 204 0.64 16.87 -27.48
C LYS A 204 0.09 18.21 -26.97
N GLY A 205 0.91 18.96 -26.23
CA GLY A 205 0.54 20.22 -25.58
C GLY A 205 -0.10 20.08 -24.19
N VAL A 206 -0.45 18.87 -23.73
CA VAL A 206 -0.82 18.65 -22.33
C VAL A 206 0.45 18.73 -21.48
N ARG A 207 0.46 19.65 -20.51
CA ARG A 207 1.61 19.87 -19.63
C ARG A 207 1.19 20.08 -18.20
N SER A 208 2.09 19.84 -17.25
CA SER A 208 1.89 20.18 -15.86
C SER A 208 1.89 21.70 -15.69
N VAL A 209 0.83 22.22 -15.10
CA VAL A 209 0.63 23.64 -14.81
C VAL A 209 0.71 23.93 -13.31
N TRP A 210 0.69 22.91 -12.50
CA TRP A 210 0.94 22.93 -11.05
C TRP A 210 1.42 21.53 -10.61
N LYS A 211 2.24 21.48 -9.57
CA LYS A 211 2.70 20.22 -8.95
C LYS A 211 2.74 20.33 -7.43
N SER A 212 2.42 19.25 -6.74
CA SER A 212 2.57 19.13 -5.30
C SER A 212 4.05 19.04 -4.88
N ALA A 213 4.31 19.17 -3.58
CA ALA A 213 5.54 18.66 -3.00
C ALA A 213 5.64 17.13 -3.17
N ASP A 214 6.85 16.58 -2.94
CA ASP A 214 7.04 15.13 -2.90
C ASP A 214 6.40 14.54 -1.66
N LEU A 215 5.65 13.47 -1.84
CA LEU A 215 4.96 12.74 -0.79
C LEU A 215 5.75 11.49 -0.38
N PRO A 216 5.55 10.96 0.83
CA PRO A 216 6.16 9.71 1.25
C PRO A 216 5.84 8.52 0.35
N PRO A 217 6.71 7.50 0.27
CA PRO A 217 6.51 6.32 -0.56
C PRO A 217 5.39 5.41 -0.04
N VAL A 218 5.15 4.30 -0.77
CA VAL A 218 4.20 3.25 -0.38
C VAL A 218 4.55 2.71 1.00
N ALA A 219 3.56 2.64 1.90
CA ALA A 219 3.74 2.09 3.23
C ALA A 219 3.69 0.56 3.18
N ILE A 220 4.64 -0.08 3.87
CA ILE A 220 4.56 -1.51 4.18
C ILE A 220 4.07 -1.61 5.61
N VAL A 221 2.91 -2.22 5.78
CA VAL A 221 2.19 -2.22 7.04
C VAL A 221 1.89 -3.63 7.55
N ALA A 222 1.79 -3.77 8.88
CA ALA A 222 1.12 -4.89 9.51
C ALA A 222 -0.30 -4.49 9.91
N PHE A 223 -1.22 -5.42 9.74
CA PHE A 223 -2.58 -5.36 10.28
C PHE A 223 -2.63 -6.00 11.67
N SER A 224 -3.73 -5.81 12.39
CA SER A 224 -3.92 -6.38 13.72
C SER A 224 -3.94 -7.92 13.74
N SER A 225 -4.13 -8.57 12.61
CA SER A 225 -4.06 -10.04 12.44
C SER A 225 -2.65 -10.62 12.55
N ALA A 226 -1.59 -9.81 12.33
CA ALA A 226 -0.21 -10.24 12.52
C ALA A 226 0.19 -10.22 13.99
N SER A 227 0.81 -11.29 14.49
CA SER A 227 1.43 -11.31 15.81
C SER A 227 2.68 -10.43 15.90
N SER A 228 3.09 -10.05 17.10
CA SER A 228 4.31 -9.25 17.29
C SER A 228 5.57 -9.95 16.75
N ALA A 229 5.66 -11.28 16.91
CA ALA A 229 6.77 -12.07 16.38
C ALA A 229 6.81 -12.06 14.83
N GLU A 230 5.65 -12.21 14.17
CA GLU A 230 5.54 -12.14 12.72
C GLU A 230 5.91 -10.74 12.19
N ARG A 231 5.45 -9.67 12.86
CA ARG A 231 5.80 -8.28 12.51
C ARG A 231 7.30 -8.05 12.56
N ALA A 232 7.94 -8.45 13.67
CA ALA A 232 9.38 -8.30 13.85
C ALA A 232 10.16 -9.07 12.76
N LYS A 233 9.78 -10.31 12.49
CA LYS A 233 10.40 -11.17 11.47
C LYS A 233 10.24 -10.60 10.07
N PHE A 234 9.01 -10.19 9.69
CA PHE A 234 8.76 -9.59 8.39
C PHE A 234 9.51 -8.27 8.22
N LYS A 235 9.50 -7.39 9.24
CA LYS A 235 10.27 -6.13 9.23
C LYS A 235 11.77 -6.38 8.99
N ALA A 236 12.36 -7.36 9.67
CA ALA A 236 13.76 -7.72 9.50
C ALA A 236 14.08 -8.25 8.09
N SER A 237 13.13 -8.90 7.42
CA SER A 237 13.31 -9.47 6.07
C SER A 237 13.18 -8.45 4.93
N LEU A 238 12.59 -7.26 5.17
CA LEU A 238 12.21 -6.30 4.12
C LEU A 238 13.38 -5.92 3.20
N GLY A 239 14.53 -5.58 3.76
CA GLY A 239 15.71 -5.18 2.97
C GLY A 239 16.22 -6.27 2.03
N SER A 240 15.88 -7.54 2.27
CA SER A 240 16.30 -8.68 1.46
C SER A 240 15.29 -9.08 0.39
N LEU A 241 14.08 -8.51 0.39
CA LEU A 241 13.03 -8.89 -0.57
C LEU A 241 13.38 -8.51 -2.01
N CYS A 242 14.06 -7.38 -2.21
CA CYS A 242 14.46 -6.85 -3.51
C CYS A 242 15.99 -6.80 -3.67
N SER A 243 16.72 -7.71 -3.06
CA SER A 243 18.19 -7.80 -3.18
C SER A 243 18.63 -9.11 -3.80
N GLY A 244 19.88 -9.17 -4.30
CA GLY A 244 20.45 -10.36 -4.93
C GLY A 244 19.62 -10.84 -6.11
N ALA A 245 19.32 -12.13 -6.18
CA ALA A 245 18.55 -12.76 -7.26
C ALA A 245 17.12 -12.22 -7.39
N ASN A 246 16.54 -11.64 -6.32
CA ASN A 246 15.18 -11.11 -6.31
C ASN A 246 15.08 -9.71 -6.94
N LYS A 247 16.20 -9.01 -7.10
CA LYS A 247 16.22 -7.65 -7.66
C LYS A 247 15.53 -7.59 -9.03
N ALA A 248 15.83 -8.52 -9.93
CA ALA A 248 15.20 -8.56 -11.26
C ALA A 248 13.68 -8.71 -11.22
N THR A 249 13.12 -9.37 -10.20
CA THR A 249 11.66 -9.47 -10.01
C THR A 249 11.07 -8.13 -9.56
N CYS A 250 11.73 -7.44 -8.64
CA CYS A 250 11.33 -6.12 -8.17
C CYS A 250 11.41 -5.07 -9.29
N ASP A 251 12.51 -5.07 -10.08
CA ASP A 251 12.67 -4.13 -11.20
C ASP A 251 11.55 -4.27 -12.24
N LYS A 252 11.07 -5.51 -12.50
CA LYS A 252 9.94 -5.76 -13.43
C LYS A 252 8.62 -5.15 -12.98
N VAL A 253 8.43 -4.94 -11.69
CA VAL A 253 7.24 -4.28 -11.11
C VAL A 253 7.51 -2.82 -10.74
N GLY A 254 8.69 -2.30 -11.09
CA GLY A 254 9.08 -0.93 -10.80
C GLY A 254 9.36 -0.67 -9.31
N ILE A 255 9.63 -1.70 -8.50
CA ILE A 255 10.05 -1.53 -7.11
C ILE A 255 11.55 -1.26 -7.11
N ARG A 256 11.94 -0.01 -6.83
CA ARG A 256 13.35 0.42 -6.77
C ARG A 256 14.02 -0.04 -5.48
N SER A 257 13.31 0.05 -4.37
CA SER A 257 13.83 -0.37 -3.07
C SER A 257 12.71 -0.72 -2.09
N ILE A 258 13.02 -1.63 -1.18
CA ILE A 258 12.24 -1.94 0.02
C ILE A 258 13.17 -1.83 1.21
N LYS A 259 12.76 -1.10 2.26
CA LYS A 259 13.55 -0.96 3.49
C LYS A 259 12.65 -0.85 4.71
N ALA A 260 13.16 -1.29 5.86
CA ALA A 260 12.50 -1.09 7.13
C ALA A 260 12.34 0.40 7.45
N ALA A 261 11.22 0.77 8.00
CA ALA A 261 10.89 2.11 8.45
C ALA A 261 9.83 2.03 9.56
N ASP A 262 9.43 3.17 10.07
CA ASP A 262 8.36 3.32 11.04
C ASP A 262 7.45 4.51 10.69
N GLU A 263 6.44 4.78 11.53
CA GLU A 263 5.45 5.83 11.29
C GLU A 263 6.05 7.24 11.21
N SER A 264 7.25 7.48 11.77
CA SER A 264 7.91 8.78 11.70
C SER A 264 8.15 9.26 10.26
N THR A 265 8.34 8.32 9.32
CA THR A 265 8.44 8.61 7.87
C THR A 265 7.21 9.34 7.33
N TYR A 266 6.07 9.16 7.96
CA TYR A 266 4.77 9.74 7.54
C TYR A 266 4.29 10.87 8.47
N ALA A 267 5.06 11.26 9.49
CA ALA A 267 4.62 12.18 10.56
C ALA A 267 4.02 13.48 10.02
N GLN A 268 4.69 14.10 9.03
CA GLN A 268 4.22 15.35 8.44
C GLN A 268 2.88 15.19 7.71
N VAL A 269 2.74 14.17 6.87
CA VAL A 269 1.49 13.94 6.13
C VAL A 269 0.35 13.45 7.02
N ILE A 270 0.66 12.72 8.09
CA ILE A 270 -0.31 12.35 9.13
C ILE A 270 -0.85 13.61 9.81
N LYS A 271 0.04 14.55 10.19
CA LYS A 271 -0.35 15.83 10.78
C LYS A 271 -1.22 16.64 9.82
N SER A 272 -0.83 16.76 8.56
CA SER A 272 -1.59 17.49 7.55
C SER A 272 -2.94 16.85 7.25
N TYR A 273 -2.99 15.51 7.15
CA TYR A 273 -4.23 14.77 6.88
C TYR A 273 -5.26 15.00 7.99
N GLY A 274 -4.80 15.23 9.23
CA GLY A 274 -5.64 15.40 10.39
C GLY A 274 -6.13 14.08 11.00
N ASN A 275 -6.60 14.15 12.20
CA ASN A 275 -7.11 13.00 12.96
C ASN A 275 -8.57 12.69 12.66
#